data_79da4d794a6995ca936441628572938d
#
_entry.id   79da4d794a6995ca936441628572938d
#
_cell.length_a   1.000
_cell.length_b   1.000
_cell.length_c   1.000
_cell.angle_alpha   90.00
_cell.angle_beta   90.00
_cell.angle_gamma   90.00
#
_symmetry.space_group_name_H-M   'P 1'
#
loop_
_entity.id
_entity.type
_entity.pdbx_description
1 polymer ?
#
loop_
_entity_poly.entity_id
_entity_poly.type
_entity_poly.pdbx_seq_one_letter_code
_entity_poly.pdbx_strand_id
1 'polypeptide(L)'
;MKLQEGVDLHFIDTDQFTTNRIRIRFAAEMSEATVAGRVLVANIFEMGNQEFQTAQAVRRRLAELYGAQFSTSVSKRGRVHCVDVTISYVSPRHLPENEDITVEILDFLYTCIFRPLKKGRGFDSQIFEVEKTNLINFLQSEIEDNFYHADVEMSKLFYKDPSLQIPRVGRLDLVEKETAESTFQIYRNMLRMDKIDIFVLGKIDREQVKRKLEDFGFTYRNPKLELEYNQEYSNITQEKIERKQARQSILELAYHLQVVYNDVNYPALMVFNGLLGAFSHSKLFMNVREKESLAYTIGSQVSIFSGMLKVYAGISHENRLRVMKLISKQLLDLKCGKFTEEELELTKNMLIHSATLAQDRQNNLIEQVYNQVTLGNRNLSWLDWIEAIKSVSIEDVIRVGQMINLQAVYFMEGTEE
;
A
#
# COMPACT_ATOMS: atom_id res chain seq x y z
N MET A 1 18.51 4.40 13.62
CA MET A 1 19.94 4.76 13.49
C MET A 1 20.16 5.42 12.14
N LYS A 2 20.95 6.48 12.05
CA LYS A 2 21.22 7.18 10.79
C LYS A 2 22.55 6.66 10.20
N LEU A 3 22.54 6.16 8.97
CA LEU A 3 23.75 5.82 8.21
C LEU A 3 24.32 7.05 7.48
N GLN A 4 23.42 7.83 6.90
CA GLN A 4 23.72 9.10 6.22
C GLN A 4 22.47 9.99 6.33
N GLU A 5 22.58 11.29 6.08
CA GLU A 5 21.40 12.16 5.98
C GLU A 5 20.43 11.64 4.91
N GLY A 6 19.17 11.40 5.30
CA GLY A 6 18.15 10.80 4.45
C GLY A 6 18.26 9.28 4.22
N VAL A 7 19.17 8.59 4.97
CA VAL A 7 19.29 7.14 4.96
C VAL A 7 19.27 6.62 6.39
N ASP A 8 18.18 5.98 6.78
CA ASP A 8 17.97 5.49 8.13
C ASP A 8 17.91 3.96 8.20
N LEU A 9 18.54 3.39 9.22
CA LEU A 9 18.58 1.95 9.51
C LEU A 9 17.76 1.65 10.77
N HIS A 10 16.83 0.70 10.63
CA HIS A 10 15.90 0.29 11.66
C HIS A 10 16.03 -1.20 11.94
N PHE A 11 16.34 -1.55 13.20
CA PHE A 11 16.39 -2.93 13.65
C PHE A 11 15.10 -3.30 14.36
N ILE A 12 14.52 -4.44 14.00
CA ILE A 12 13.31 -5.02 14.59
C ILE A 12 13.71 -6.38 15.16
N ASP A 13 14.10 -6.36 16.45
CA ASP A 13 14.54 -7.59 17.12
C ASP A 13 13.34 -8.48 17.42
N THR A 14 13.36 -9.66 16.86
CA THR A 14 12.35 -10.69 17.11
C THR A 14 12.94 -12.07 16.86
N ASP A 15 12.50 -13.05 17.64
CA ASP A 15 12.80 -14.48 17.47
C ASP A 15 11.57 -15.30 17.07
N GLN A 16 10.46 -14.61 16.80
CA GLN A 16 9.16 -15.19 16.44
C GLN A 16 9.20 -15.95 15.11
N PHE A 17 10.10 -15.56 14.19
CA PHE A 17 10.13 -16.12 12.84
C PHE A 17 11.34 -17.02 12.62
N THR A 18 11.19 -18.02 11.76
CA THR A 18 12.29 -18.89 11.31
C THR A 18 13.20 -18.21 10.29
N THR A 19 12.76 -17.09 9.71
CA THR A 19 13.50 -16.31 8.72
C THR A 19 13.77 -14.90 9.23
N ASN A 20 14.93 -14.37 8.85
CA ASN A 20 15.24 -12.96 8.92
C ASN A 20 14.76 -12.25 7.65
N ARG A 21 14.56 -10.93 7.72
CA ARG A 21 14.16 -10.12 6.58
C ARG A 21 14.90 -8.78 6.55
N ILE A 22 15.37 -8.42 5.37
CA ILE A 22 15.92 -7.09 5.10
C ILE A 22 15.06 -6.44 4.02
N ARG A 23 14.62 -5.21 4.26
CA ARG A 23 13.91 -4.40 3.29
C ARG A 23 14.61 -3.05 3.13
N ILE A 24 14.88 -2.67 1.90
CA ILE A 24 15.36 -1.34 1.54
C ILE A 24 14.22 -0.64 0.81
N ARG A 25 13.69 0.42 1.41
CA ARG A 25 12.60 1.25 0.87
C ARG A 25 13.15 2.54 0.31
N PHE A 26 12.87 2.79 -0.96
CA PHE A 26 13.13 4.05 -1.64
C PHE A 26 11.83 4.83 -1.76
N ALA A 27 11.73 5.98 -1.08
CA ALA A 27 10.53 6.79 -1.01
C ALA A 27 10.75 8.16 -1.66
N ALA A 28 9.84 8.56 -2.54
CA ALA A 28 9.82 9.86 -3.21
C ALA A 28 8.39 10.36 -3.37
N GLU A 29 8.21 11.64 -3.68
CA GLU A 29 6.90 12.16 -4.05
C GLU A 29 6.36 11.47 -5.31
N MET A 30 5.05 11.20 -5.31
CA MET A 30 4.34 10.60 -6.44
C MET A 30 4.31 11.57 -7.61
N SER A 31 4.77 11.15 -8.79
CA SER A 31 4.84 11.98 -9.98
C SER A 31 4.58 11.18 -11.25
N GLU A 32 3.80 11.74 -12.19
CA GLU A 32 3.62 11.17 -13.54
C GLU A 32 4.95 11.00 -14.27
N ALA A 33 5.89 11.91 -14.05
CA ALA A 33 7.18 11.87 -14.72
C ALA A 33 8.07 10.70 -14.30
N THR A 34 7.79 10.05 -13.16
CA THR A 34 8.71 9.03 -12.62
C THR A 34 8.04 7.71 -12.28
N VAL A 35 6.72 7.68 -12.04
CA VAL A 35 6.04 6.48 -11.53
C VAL A 35 6.27 5.25 -12.39
N ALA A 36 6.08 5.35 -13.73
CA ALA A 36 6.26 4.23 -14.64
C ALA A 36 7.69 3.69 -14.65
N GLY A 37 8.67 4.59 -14.75
CA GLY A 37 10.08 4.21 -14.69
C GLY A 37 10.49 3.61 -13.34
N ARG A 38 9.94 4.08 -12.22
CA ARG A 38 10.20 3.49 -10.89
C ARG A 38 9.66 2.06 -10.77
N VAL A 39 8.49 1.78 -11.36
CA VAL A 39 7.94 0.41 -11.44
C VAL A 39 8.84 -0.48 -12.30
N LEU A 40 9.26 0.01 -13.47
CA LEU A 40 10.20 -0.73 -14.34
C LEU A 40 11.54 -0.99 -13.64
N VAL A 41 12.09 -0.02 -12.90
CA VAL A 41 13.31 -0.22 -12.09
C VAL A 41 13.12 -1.33 -11.07
N ALA A 42 11.98 -1.35 -10.36
CA ALA A 42 11.68 -2.41 -9.41
C ALA A 42 11.69 -3.79 -10.08
N ASN A 43 11.01 -3.94 -11.21
CA ASN A 43 10.95 -5.20 -11.96
C ASN A 43 12.35 -5.64 -12.46
N ILE A 44 13.13 -4.69 -13.02
CA ILE A 44 14.47 -4.97 -13.56
C ILE A 44 15.43 -5.50 -12.48
N PHE A 45 15.30 -5.10 -11.22
CA PHE A 45 16.14 -5.62 -10.14
C PHE A 45 16.05 -7.13 -9.96
N GLU A 46 14.95 -7.76 -10.35
CA GLU A 46 14.75 -9.21 -10.24
C GLU A 46 15.29 -10.00 -11.44
N MET A 47 15.60 -9.33 -12.57
CA MET A 47 15.88 -9.99 -13.84
C MET A 47 17.35 -10.34 -14.06
N GLY A 48 18.25 -9.61 -13.40
CA GLY A 48 19.69 -9.86 -13.48
C GLY A 48 20.51 -8.62 -13.14
N ASN A 49 21.80 -8.86 -12.96
CA ASN A 49 22.78 -7.84 -12.61
C ASN A 49 24.16 -8.19 -13.20
N GLN A 50 25.18 -7.38 -12.97
CA GLN A 50 26.50 -7.60 -13.56
C GLN A 50 27.18 -8.91 -13.15
N GLU A 51 26.81 -9.48 -12.00
CA GLU A 51 27.35 -10.76 -11.50
C GLU A 51 26.48 -11.93 -11.92
N PHE A 52 25.14 -11.78 -11.76
CA PHE A 52 24.15 -12.79 -12.12
C PHE A 52 23.35 -12.29 -13.34
N GLN A 53 23.89 -12.54 -14.54
CA GLN A 53 23.43 -11.88 -15.78
C GLN A 53 22.07 -12.33 -16.30
N THR A 54 21.43 -13.30 -15.67
CA THR A 54 20.10 -13.80 -16.05
C THR A 54 19.23 -14.04 -14.84
N ALA A 55 17.91 -13.99 -15.00
CA ALA A 55 16.96 -14.35 -13.94
C ALA A 55 17.17 -15.79 -13.42
N GLN A 56 17.65 -16.69 -14.27
CA GLN A 56 18.01 -18.04 -13.85
C GLN A 56 19.24 -18.05 -12.93
N ALA A 57 20.28 -17.26 -13.25
CA ALA A 57 21.48 -17.14 -12.40
C ALA A 57 21.14 -16.50 -11.05
N VAL A 58 20.27 -15.47 -11.03
CA VAL A 58 19.74 -14.87 -9.80
C VAL A 58 19.04 -15.93 -8.93
N ARG A 59 18.11 -16.69 -9.52
CA ARG A 59 17.39 -17.77 -8.81
C ARG A 59 18.30 -18.87 -8.30
N ARG A 60 19.33 -19.24 -9.08
CA ARG A 60 20.34 -20.22 -8.66
C ARG A 60 21.10 -19.70 -7.43
N ARG A 61 21.54 -18.43 -7.45
CA ARG A 61 22.23 -17.84 -6.29
C ARG A 61 21.34 -17.83 -5.05
N LEU A 62 20.07 -17.49 -5.20
CA LEU A 62 19.09 -17.53 -4.09
C LEU A 62 18.90 -18.96 -3.54
N ALA A 63 18.92 -19.98 -4.39
CA ALA A 63 18.88 -21.37 -3.97
C ALA A 63 20.14 -21.77 -3.18
N GLU A 64 21.33 -21.32 -3.60
CA GLU A 64 22.60 -21.51 -2.89
C GLU A 64 22.60 -20.80 -1.51
N LEU A 65 21.83 -19.72 -1.37
CA LEU A 65 21.59 -19.02 -0.10
C LEU A 65 20.41 -19.64 0.68
N TYR A 66 20.35 -20.96 0.70
CA TYR A 66 19.34 -21.77 1.41
C TYR A 66 17.89 -21.42 1.03
N GLY A 67 17.67 -21.09 -0.24
CA GLY A 67 16.34 -20.74 -0.75
C GLY A 67 15.85 -19.37 -0.30
N ALA A 68 16.76 -18.40 -0.15
CA ALA A 68 16.40 -17.02 0.13
C ALA A 68 15.38 -16.49 -0.90
N GLN A 69 14.43 -15.68 -0.43
CA GLN A 69 13.40 -15.11 -1.28
C GLN A 69 13.68 -13.63 -1.51
N PHE A 70 13.92 -13.25 -2.74
CA PHE A 70 14.12 -11.88 -3.18
C PHE A 70 12.89 -11.40 -3.96
N SER A 71 12.40 -10.21 -3.63
CA SER A 71 11.25 -9.61 -4.32
C SER A 71 11.33 -8.10 -4.27
N THR A 72 10.72 -7.47 -5.27
CA THR A 72 10.49 -6.05 -5.31
C THR A 72 8.99 -5.75 -5.29
N SER A 73 8.62 -4.58 -4.82
CA SER A 73 7.23 -4.13 -4.85
C SER A 73 7.14 -2.62 -4.87
N VAL A 74 6.02 -2.11 -5.37
CA VAL A 74 5.71 -0.69 -5.31
C VAL A 74 4.46 -0.46 -4.50
N SER A 75 4.45 0.61 -3.73
CA SER A 75 3.30 1.03 -2.93
C SER A 75 3.13 2.54 -2.98
N LYS A 76 1.90 2.98 -2.66
CA LYS A 76 1.56 4.40 -2.57
C LYS A 76 0.97 4.67 -1.21
N ARG A 77 1.42 5.73 -0.55
CA ARG A 77 0.90 6.17 0.73
C ARG A 77 0.70 7.68 0.69
N GLY A 78 -0.55 8.11 0.58
CA GLY A 78 -0.85 9.49 0.27
C GLY A 78 -0.12 9.96 -0.99
N ARG A 79 0.68 11.00 -0.87
CA ARG A 79 1.50 11.57 -1.96
C ARG A 79 2.84 10.86 -2.19
N VAL A 80 3.18 9.85 -1.38
CA VAL A 80 4.48 9.20 -1.46
C VAL A 80 4.40 7.88 -2.21
N HIS A 81 5.28 7.69 -3.17
CA HIS A 81 5.52 6.45 -3.90
C HIS A 81 6.76 5.75 -3.35
N CYS A 82 6.59 4.50 -2.93
CA CYS A 82 7.67 3.68 -2.39
C CYS A 82 8.02 2.55 -3.37
N VAL A 83 9.31 2.32 -3.55
CA VAL A 83 9.88 1.10 -4.15
C VAL A 83 10.56 0.34 -3.03
N ASP A 84 10.12 -0.88 -2.78
CA ASP A 84 10.66 -1.77 -1.76
C ASP A 84 11.46 -2.89 -2.42
N VAL A 85 12.70 -3.07 -1.99
CA VAL A 85 13.54 -4.23 -2.31
C VAL A 85 13.64 -5.07 -1.05
N THR A 86 13.16 -6.30 -1.09
CA THR A 86 13.03 -7.16 0.08
C THR A 86 13.72 -8.50 -0.14
N ILE A 87 14.49 -8.96 0.84
CA ILE A 87 15.01 -10.31 0.91
C ILE A 87 14.64 -10.96 2.24
N SER A 88 14.21 -12.21 2.18
CA SER A 88 13.97 -13.05 3.35
C SER A 88 14.85 -14.28 3.26
N TYR A 89 15.51 -14.63 4.32
CA TYR A 89 16.46 -15.75 4.39
C TYR A 89 16.37 -16.47 5.72
N VAL A 90 16.79 -17.70 5.78
CA VAL A 90 16.74 -18.54 6.98
C VAL A 90 17.61 -17.93 8.08
N SER A 91 17.09 -17.85 9.31
CA SER A 91 17.88 -17.40 10.46
C SER A 91 19.00 -18.37 10.78
N PRO A 92 20.22 -17.90 11.12
CA PRO A 92 21.40 -18.75 11.40
C PRO A 92 21.13 -19.91 12.36
N ARG A 93 20.27 -19.71 13.37
CA ARG A 93 19.89 -20.75 14.35
C ARG A 93 19.19 -21.99 13.73
N HIS A 94 18.76 -21.90 12.48
CA HIS A 94 18.11 -22.99 11.73
C HIS A 94 18.97 -23.52 10.59
N LEU A 95 20.20 -23.01 10.47
CA LEU A 95 21.20 -23.49 9.50
C LEU A 95 22.18 -24.48 10.15
N PRO A 96 22.82 -25.36 9.37
CA PRO A 96 23.88 -26.21 9.87
C PRO A 96 24.98 -25.39 10.56
N GLU A 97 25.49 -25.87 11.70
CA GLU A 97 26.59 -25.23 12.45
C GLU A 97 26.31 -23.75 12.83
N ASN A 98 25.03 -23.27 12.74
CA ASN A 98 24.64 -21.89 12.91
C ASN A 98 25.35 -20.93 11.93
N GLU A 99 25.58 -21.38 10.70
CA GLU A 99 26.20 -20.58 9.64
C GLU A 99 25.46 -19.23 9.46
N ASP A 100 26.18 -18.14 9.50
CA ASP A 100 25.61 -16.80 9.29
C ASP A 100 25.86 -16.30 7.86
N ILE A 101 24.84 -16.38 7.02
CA ILE A 101 24.85 -15.93 5.64
C ILE A 101 24.44 -14.47 5.46
N THR A 102 24.35 -13.69 6.53
CA THR A 102 23.84 -12.30 6.47
C THR A 102 24.72 -11.39 5.60
N VAL A 103 26.04 -11.61 5.60
CA VAL A 103 26.97 -10.84 4.75
C VAL A 103 26.73 -11.15 3.27
N GLU A 104 26.61 -12.42 2.91
CA GLU A 104 26.33 -12.87 1.54
C GLU A 104 24.97 -12.35 1.05
N ILE A 105 23.97 -12.28 1.92
CA ILE A 105 22.67 -11.69 1.64
C ILE A 105 22.80 -10.18 1.35
N LEU A 106 23.60 -9.46 2.13
CA LEU A 106 23.84 -8.04 1.90
C LEU A 106 24.66 -7.79 0.62
N ASP A 107 25.64 -8.65 0.31
CA ASP A 107 26.39 -8.59 -0.95
C ASP A 107 25.48 -8.84 -2.16
N PHE A 108 24.57 -9.80 -2.04
CA PHE A 108 23.57 -10.06 -3.07
C PHE A 108 22.66 -8.84 -3.27
N LEU A 109 22.14 -8.24 -2.19
CA LEU A 109 21.33 -7.01 -2.25
C LEU A 109 22.10 -5.86 -2.90
N TYR A 110 23.36 -5.65 -2.50
CA TYR A 110 24.20 -4.62 -3.08
C TYR A 110 24.33 -4.83 -4.59
N THR A 111 24.61 -6.06 -5.01
CA THR A 111 24.79 -6.38 -6.44
C THR A 111 23.52 -6.15 -7.24
N CYS A 112 22.36 -6.58 -6.72
CA CYS A 112 21.07 -6.36 -7.38
C CYS A 112 20.73 -4.88 -7.52
N ILE A 113 20.96 -4.08 -6.48
CA ILE A 113 20.57 -2.66 -6.45
C ILE A 113 21.58 -1.75 -7.17
N PHE A 114 22.88 -1.95 -6.93
CA PHE A 114 23.91 -1.01 -7.37
C PHE A 114 24.70 -1.45 -8.60
N ARG A 115 24.56 -2.69 -9.04
CA ARG A 115 25.25 -3.25 -10.21
C ARG A 115 24.28 -3.82 -11.26
N PRO A 116 23.29 -3.02 -11.74
CA PRO A 116 22.35 -3.51 -12.74
C PRO A 116 23.06 -3.80 -14.07
N LEU A 117 22.45 -4.65 -14.88
CA LEU A 117 22.88 -4.83 -16.27
C LEU A 117 22.58 -3.58 -17.06
N LYS A 118 23.60 -3.00 -17.67
CA LYS A 118 23.54 -1.79 -18.47
C LYS A 118 24.23 -1.93 -19.81
N LYS A 119 23.73 -1.22 -20.81
CA LYS A 119 24.34 -1.10 -22.14
C LYS A 119 24.32 0.36 -22.58
N GLY A 120 25.51 0.91 -22.82
CA GLY A 120 25.60 2.33 -23.15
C GLY A 120 25.15 3.23 -21.98
N ARG A 121 24.14 4.08 -22.23
CA ARG A 121 23.58 5.04 -21.27
C ARG A 121 22.33 4.54 -20.53
N GLY A 122 21.84 3.34 -20.88
CA GLY A 122 20.59 2.79 -20.33
C GLY A 122 20.78 1.42 -19.68
N PHE A 123 19.68 0.84 -19.23
CA PHE A 123 19.61 -0.57 -18.88
C PHE A 123 19.85 -1.45 -20.11
N ASP A 124 20.17 -2.73 -19.92
CA ASP A 124 20.19 -3.68 -21.01
C ASP A 124 18.85 -3.66 -21.75
N SER A 125 18.90 -3.43 -23.06
CA SER A 125 17.69 -3.20 -23.86
C SER A 125 16.78 -4.42 -23.93
N GLN A 126 17.34 -5.63 -23.91
CA GLN A 126 16.53 -6.86 -23.95
C GLN A 126 15.74 -7.05 -22.66
N ILE A 127 16.38 -6.86 -21.50
CA ILE A 127 15.71 -6.92 -20.20
C ILE A 127 14.65 -5.82 -20.10
N PHE A 128 15.00 -4.60 -20.50
CA PHE A 128 14.08 -3.47 -20.44
C PHE A 128 12.81 -3.72 -21.29
N GLU A 129 12.94 -4.17 -22.54
CA GLU A 129 11.77 -4.41 -23.41
C GLU A 129 10.90 -5.55 -22.89
N VAL A 130 11.47 -6.59 -22.29
CA VAL A 130 10.72 -7.66 -21.65
C VAL A 130 9.89 -7.12 -20.49
N GLU A 131 10.52 -6.36 -19.58
CA GLU A 131 9.81 -5.84 -18.39
C GLU A 131 8.81 -4.74 -18.74
N LYS A 132 9.10 -3.92 -19.77
CA LYS A 132 8.14 -2.96 -20.30
C LYS A 132 6.91 -3.66 -20.88
N THR A 133 7.11 -4.72 -21.68
CA THR A 133 6.02 -5.53 -22.22
C THR A 133 5.20 -6.20 -21.11
N ASN A 134 5.86 -6.79 -20.11
CA ASN A 134 5.20 -7.38 -18.95
C ASN A 134 4.33 -6.37 -18.20
N LEU A 135 4.85 -5.16 -17.98
CA LEU A 135 4.10 -4.09 -17.29
C LEU A 135 2.92 -3.59 -18.15
N ILE A 136 3.08 -3.46 -19.46
CA ILE A 136 2.00 -3.11 -20.39
C ILE A 136 0.88 -4.16 -20.32
N ASN A 137 1.22 -5.44 -20.43
CA ASN A 137 0.25 -6.54 -20.36
C ASN A 137 -0.47 -6.57 -19.00
N PHE A 138 0.26 -6.35 -17.91
CA PHE A 138 -0.30 -6.24 -16.56
C PHE A 138 -1.31 -5.08 -16.47
N LEU A 139 -0.94 -3.89 -16.94
CA LEU A 139 -1.83 -2.72 -16.90
C LEU A 139 -3.06 -2.90 -17.80
N GLN A 140 -2.94 -3.57 -18.93
CA GLN A 140 -4.09 -3.91 -19.78
C GLN A 140 -5.05 -4.85 -19.05
N SER A 141 -4.55 -5.88 -18.37
CA SER A 141 -5.40 -6.78 -17.57
C SER A 141 -6.04 -6.10 -16.36
N GLU A 142 -5.34 -5.16 -15.71
CA GLU A 142 -5.91 -4.37 -14.61
C GLU A 142 -7.07 -3.47 -15.06
N ILE A 143 -6.99 -2.89 -16.28
CA ILE A 143 -8.08 -2.08 -16.85
C ILE A 143 -9.34 -2.91 -17.15
N GLU A 144 -9.19 -4.21 -17.38
CA GLU A 144 -10.31 -5.15 -17.55
C GLU A 144 -11.00 -5.47 -16.22
N ASP A 145 -10.31 -5.36 -15.09
CA ASP A 145 -10.94 -5.45 -13.76
C ASP A 145 -11.82 -4.21 -13.51
N ASN A 146 -13.12 -4.44 -13.44
CA ASN A 146 -14.11 -3.38 -13.30
C ASN A 146 -14.02 -2.64 -11.98
N PHE A 147 -13.61 -3.29 -10.87
CA PHE A 147 -13.40 -2.64 -9.59
C PHE A 147 -12.14 -1.77 -9.60
N TYR A 148 -11.05 -2.26 -10.19
CA TYR A 148 -9.84 -1.47 -10.36
C TYR A 148 -10.09 -0.25 -11.25
N HIS A 149 -10.78 -0.42 -12.37
CA HIS A 149 -11.17 0.69 -13.24
C HIS A 149 -12.01 1.73 -12.49
N ALA A 150 -13.04 1.29 -11.73
CA ALA A 150 -13.86 2.17 -10.92
C ALA A 150 -13.04 2.95 -9.88
N ASP A 151 -12.10 2.30 -9.20
CA ASP A 151 -11.21 2.91 -8.19
C ASP A 151 -10.31 4.01 -8.80
N VAL A 152 -9.77 3.76 -10.00
CA VAL A 152 -8.99 4.77 -10.75
C VAL A 152 -9.85 5.97 -11.13
N GLU A 153 -11.05 5.73 -11.66
CA GLU A 153 -11.98 6.80 -12.06
C GLU A 153 -12.52 7.58 -10.86
N MET A 154 -12.82 6.88 -9.75
CA MET A 154 -13.19 7.53 -8.50
C MET A 154 -12.06 8.40 -7.96
N SER A 155 -10.81 7.94 -8.03
CA SER A 155 -9.65 8.73 -7.59
C SER A 155 -9.50 10.02 -8.40
N LYS A 156 -9.74 10.00 -9.72
CA LYS A 156 -9.75 11.18 -10.59
C LYS A 156 -10.89 12.14 -10.26
N LEU A 157 -12.04 11.59 -9.90
CA LEU A 157 -13.24 12.39 -9.57
C LEU A 157 -13.12 13.03 -8.19
N PHE A 158 -12.56 12.32 -7.20
CA PHE A 158 -12.52 12.75 -5.82
C PHE A 158 -11.37 13.70 -5.50
N TYR A 159 -10.14 13.37 -5.94
CA TYR A 159 -8.95 14.13 -5.57
C TYR A 159 -8.71 15.33 -6.47
N LYS A 160 -8.41 16.50 -5.86
CA LYS A 160 -7.94 17.69 -6.57
C LYS A 160 -6.44 17.63 -6.88
N ASP A 161 -5.67 16.93 -6.06
CA ASP A 161 -4.23 16.76 -6.22
C ASP A 161 -3.93 15.70 -7.30
N PRO A 162 -3.24 16.07 -8.41
CA PRO A 162 -2.95 15.12 -9.48
C PRO A 162 -2.15 13.90 -9.02
N SER A 163 -1.25 14.05 -8.03
CA SER A 163 -0.45 12.94 -7.53
C SER A 163 -1.29 11.83 -6.92
N LEU A 164 -2.46 12.18 -6.32
CA LEU A 164 -3.40 11.21 -5.75
C LEU A 164 -4.26 10.51 -6.80
N GLN A 165 -4.40 11.09 -7.99
CA GLN A 165 -5.13 10.52 -9.11
C GLN A 165 -4.34 9.43 -9.87
N ILE A 166 -3.01 9.38 -9.65
CA ILE A 166 -2.13 8.42 -10.35
C ILE A 166 -2.15 7.08 -9.60
N PRO A 167 -2.43 5.94 -10.26
CA PRO A 167 -2.28 4.61 -9.66
C PRO A 167 -0.84 4.31 -9.25
N ARG A 168 -0.64 3.49 -8.23
CA ARG A 168 0.71 3.10 -7.72
C ARG A 168 1.63 2.48 -8.78
N VAL A 169 1.04 1.86 -9.79
CA VAL A 169 1.78 1.23 -10.91
C VAL A 169 1.91 2.13 -12.14
N GLY A 170 1.39 3.36 -12.07
CA GLY A 170 1.32 4.26 -13.20
C GLY A 170 0.13 3.97 -14.12
N ARG A 171 0.23 4.45 -15.36
CA ARG A 171 -0.76 4.27 -16.43
C ARG A 171 -0.06 3.82 -17.71
N LEU A 172 -0.81 3.21 -18.61
CA LEU A 172 -0.31 2.68 -19.86
C LEU A 172 0.43 3.75 -20.71
N ASP A 173 -0.16 4.94 -20.83
CA ASP A 173 0.41 6.07 -21.58
C ASP A 173 1.75 6.57 -21.02
N LEU A 174 2.00 6.36 -19.72
CA LEU A 174 3.27 6.69 -19.09
C LEU A 174 4.33 5.61 -19.32
N VAL A 175 3.94 4.34 -19.26
CA VAL A 175 4.86 3.22 -19.51
C VAL A 175 5.31 3.18 -20.97
N GLU A 176 4.40 3.45 -21.92
CA GLU A 176 4.72 3.49 -23.36
C GLU A 176 5.82 4.50 -23.71
N LYS A 177 5.88 5.63 -22.99
CA LYS A 177 6.88 6.68 -23.18
C LYS A 177 8.27 6.33 -22.63
N GLU A 178 8.35 5.37 -21.70
CA GLU A 178 9.64 5.01 -21.08
C GLU A 178 10.56 4.31 -22.08
N THR A 179 11.85 4.61 -21.95
CA THR A 179 12.95 3.98 -22.67
C THR A 179 13.98 3.41 -21.68
N ALA A 180 14.85 2.54 -22.16
CA ALA A 180 15.94 2.01 -21.33
C ALA A 180 16.84 3.14 -20.75
N GLU A 181 16.99 4.24 -21.47
CA GLU A 181 17.78 5.41 -21.01
C GLU A 181 17.01 6.25 -20.00
N SER A 182 15.71 6.58 -20.26
CA SER A 182 14.90 7.36 -19.30
C SER A 182 14.73 6.62 -17.98
N THR A 183 14.43 5.33 -18.04
CA THR A 183 14.29 4.47 -16.86
C THR A 183 15.61 4.34 -16.08
N PHE A 184 16.74 4.27 -16.77
CA PHE A 184 18.05 4.26 -16.12
C PHE A 184 18.37 5.61 -15.43
N GLN A 185 17.93 6.72 -16.02
CA GLN A 185 18.06 8.02 -15.36
C GLN A 185 17.18 8.13 -14.11
N ILE A 186 15.96 7.58 -14.16
CA ILE A 186 15.07 7.49 -12.99
C ILE A 186 15.72 6.64 -11.90
N TYR A 187 16.28 5.47 -12.25
CA TYR A 187 17.05 4.63 -11.32
C TYR A 187 18.20 5.40 -10.65
N ARG A 188 19.00 6.15 -11.42
CA ARG A 188 20.10 6.96 -10.85
C ARG A 188 19.59 8.02 -9.89
N ASN A 189 18.49 8.69 -10.24
CA ASN A 189 17.87 9.71 -9.39
C ASN A 189 17.33 9.07 -8.11
N MET A 190 16.67 7.90 -8.20
CA MET A 190 16.17 7.13 -7.06
C MET A 190 17.31 6.82 -6.06
N LEU A 191 18.43 6.30 -6.54
CA LEU A 191 19.58 6.00 -5.69
C LEU A 191 20.21 7.23 -5.01
N ARG A 192 20.10 8.42 -5.62
CA ARG A 192 20.74 9.64 -5.14
C ARG A 192 19.84 10.54 -4.31
N MET A 193 18.55 10.56 -4.59
CA MET A 193 17.63 11.59 -4.09
C MET A 193 16.53 11.06 -3.18
N ASP A 194 16.11 9.79 -3.33
CA ASP A 194 15.03 9.23 -2.53
C ASP A 194 15.39 9.14 -1.06
N LYS A 195 14.44 9.33 -0.18
CA LYS A 195 14.54 8.88 1.22
C LYS A 195 14.74 7.37 1.23
N ILE A 196 15.73 6.90 1.97
CA ILE A 196 15.96 5.46 2.12
C ILE A 196 15.74 5.07 3.58
N ASP A 197 14.86 4.09 3.79
CA ASP A 197 14.68 3.42 5.06
C ASP A 197 15.02 1.95 4.91
N ILE A 198 15.97 1.47 5.70
CA ILE A 198 16.44 0.07 5.70
C ILE A 198 15.92 -0.59 6.96
N PHE A 199 15.12 -1.64 6.79
CA PHE A 199 14.56 -2.41 7.90
C PHE A 199 15.24 -3.77 7.94
N VAL A 200 15.75 -4.12 9.12
CA VAL A 200 16.40 -5.40 9.39
C VAL A 200 15.62 -6.08 10.51
N LEU A 201 14.91 -7.14 10.17
CA LEU A 201 14.03 -7.87 11.08
C LEU A 201 14.60 -9.26 11.37
N GLY A 202 14.69 -9.61 12.64
CA GLY A 202 15.16 -10.88 13.14
C GLY A 202 16.27 -10.72 14.17
N LYS A 203 16.88 -11.83 14.58
CA LYS A 203 18.09 -11.83 15.43
C LYS A 203 19.33 -11.82 14.56
N ILE A 204 19.92 -10.66 14.40
CA ILE A 204 21.00 -10.38 13.47
C ILE A 204 22.07 -9.55 14.17
N ASP A 205 23.35 -9.77 13.87
CA ASP A 205 24.45 -8.93 14.37
C ASP A 205 24.33 -7.50 13.79
N ARG A 206 23.92 -6.56 14.64
CA ARG A 206 23.69 -5.17 14.27
C ARG A 206 24.95 -4.47 13.77
N GLU A 207 26.10 -4.73 14.41
CA GLU A 207 27.35 -4.08 14.03
C GLU A 207 27.92 -4.63 12.70
N GLN A 208 27.72 -5.92 12.44
CA GLN A 208 28.08 -6.54 11.17
C GLN A 208 27.24 -5.94 10.03
N VAL A 209 25.91 -5.88 10.19
CA VAL A 209 24.99 -5.29 9.19
C VAL A 209 25.31 -3.81 8.96
N LYS A 210 25.51 -3.05 10.04
CA LYS A 210 25.83 -1.61 9.93
C LYS A 210 27.08 -1.37 9.11
N ARG A 211 28.20 -2.05 9.47
CA ARG A 211 29.47 -1.94 8.73
C ARG A 211 29.31 -2.27 7.25
N LYS A 212 28.58 -3.34 6.96
CA LYS A 212 28.33 -3.77 5.58
C LYS A 212 27.49 -2.77 4.79
N LEU A 213 26.48 -2.15 5.41
CA LEU A 213 25.64 -1.12 4.79
C LEU A 213 26.38 0.22 4.62
N GLU A 214 27.35 0.54 5.48
CA GLU A 214 28.22 1.72 5.29
C GLU A 214 29.04 1.60 4.00
N ASP A 215 29.45 0.37 3.62
CA ASP A 215 30.16 0.10 2.36
C ASP A 215 29.27 0.27 1.11
N PHE A 216 27.95 0.40 1.23
CA PHE A 216 27.05 0.64 0.09
C PHE A 216 27.24 2.03 -0.55
N GLY A 217 27.93 2.94 0.13
CA GLY A 217 28.29 4.25 -0.42
C GLY A 217 27.11 5.20 -0.58
N PHE A 218 26.14 5.15 0.32
CA PHE A 218 25.02 6.08 0.34
C PHE A 218 25.48 7.52 0.44
N THR A 219 24.92 8.39 -0.40
CA THR A 219 25.24 9.82 -0.42
C THR A 219 24.21 10.63 0.36
N TYR A 220 24.58 11.84 0.78
CA TYR A 220 23.69 12.83 1.39
C TYR A 220 22.44 13.06 0.54
N ARG A 221 21.26 13.10 1.19
CA ARG A 221 19.96 13.47 0.62
C ARG A 221 19.05 14.03 1.69
N ASN A 222 18.17 14.93 1.32
CA ASN A 222 17.21 15.53 2.24
C ASN A 222 15.86 15.75 1.54
N PRO A 223 15.18 14.67 1.11
CA PRO A 223 13.85 14.79 0.54
C PRO A 223 12.83 15.15 1.61
N LYS A 224 11.95 16.09 1.28
CA LYS A 224 10.76 16.37 2.09
C LYS A 224 9.62 15.52 1.54
N LEU A 225 9.08 14.62 2.35
CA LEU A 225 7.99 13.75 1.96
C LEU A 225 6.74 14.11 2.76
N GLU A 226 5.66 14.40 2.07
CA GLU A 226 4.34 14.66 2.65
C GLU A 226 3.46 13.42 2.46
N LEU A 227 3.32 12.62 3.51
CA LEU A 227 2.49 11.40 3.48
C LEU A 227 1.01 11.72 3.49
N GLU A 228 0.59 12.71 4.28
CA GLU A 228 -0.80 13.06 4.50
C GLU A 228 -1.26 14.14 3.53
N TYR A 229 -2.48 14.00 3.06
CA TYR A 229 -3.16 15.00 2.26
C TYR A 229 -4.54 15.29 2.84
N ASN A 230 -4.76 16.54 3.20
CA ASN A 230 -6.06 17.06 3.64
C ASN A 230 -6.67 17.91 2.52
N GLN A 231 -7.68 17.35 1.86
CA GLN A 231 -8.47 18.06 0.87
C GLN A 231 -9.54 18.90 1.57
N GLU A 232 -9.71 20.15 1.15
CA GLU A 232 -10.82 20.94 1.61
C GLU A 232 -12.16 20.35 1.14
N TYR A 233 -13.11 20.27 2.05
CA TYR A 233 -14.46 19.82 1.74
C TYR A 233 -15.15 20.78 0.77
N SER A 234 -15.88 20.24 -0.18
CA SER A 234 -16.75 20.99 -1.09
C SER A 234 -18.21 20.53 -0.92
N ASN A 235 -19.14 21.47 -0.81
CA ASN A 235 -20.58 21.17 -0.80
C ASN A 235 -21.12 20.65 -2.14
N ILE A 236 -20.25 20.59 -3.16
CA ILE A 236 -20.64 20.10 -4.50
C ILE A 236 -20.22 18.66 -4.60
N THR A 237 -21.19 17.76 -4.67
CA THR A 237 -20.92 16.35 -4.96
C THR A 237 -20.65 16.19 -6.45
N GLN A 238 -19.49 15.62 -6.77
CA GLN A 238 -19.12 15.25 -8.14
C GLN A 238 -19.81 13.93 -8.50
N GLU A 239 -20.35 13.81 -9.71
CA GLU A 239 -20.92 12.56 -10.20
C GLU A 239 -20.42 12.24 -11.60
N LYS A 240 -20.03 10.97 -11.80
CA LYS A 240 -19.68 10.42 -13.13
C LYS A 240 -20.43 9.12 -13.36
N ILE A 241 -21.07 9.01 -14.51
CA ILE A 241 -21.68 7.77 -15.01
C ILE A 241 -20.95 7.38 -16.28
N GLU A 242 -20.52 6.13 -16.35
CA GLU A 242 -19.83 5.56 -17.50
C GLU A 242 -20.49 4.25 -17.90
N ARG A 243 -20.61 3.98 -19.19
CA ARG A 243 -21.10 2.70 -19.73
C ARG A 243 -19.94 1.87 -20.20
N LYS A 244 -19.90 0.62 -19.74
CA LYS A 244 -18.86 -0.35 -20.11
C LYS A 244 -19.50 -1.69 -20.44
N GLN A 245 -18.96 -2.39 -21.40
CA GLN A 245 -19.38 -3.76 -21.70
C GLN A 245 -18.94 -4.67 -20.54
N ALA A 246 -19.87 -4.95 -19.65
CA ALA A 246 -19.66 -5.75 -18.43
C ALA A 246 -21.01 -6.29 -17.94
N ARG A 247 -21.00 -7.47 -17.32
CA ARG A 247 -22.19 -8.07 -16.72
C ARG A 247 -22.62 -7.40 -15.41
N GLN A 248 -21.65 -6.85 -14.68
CA GLN A 248 -21.89 -6.26 -13.38
C GLN A 248 -21.61 -4.76 -13.44
N SER A 249 -22.53 -3.96 -12.89
CA SER A 249 -22.32 -2.54 -12.65
C SER A 249 -21.57 -2.34 -11.33
N ILE A 250 -20.72 -1.31 -11.30
CA ILE A 250 -19.97 -0.94 -10.10
C ILE A 250 -20.43 0.45 -9.65
N LEU A 251 -20.83 0.53 -8.39
CA LEU A 251 -21.17 1.77 -7.72
C LEU A 251 -20.12 2.08 -6.65
N GLU A 252 -19.53 3.26 -6.72
CA GLU A 252 -18.65 3.77 -5.68
C GLU A 252 -19.15 5.12 -5.16
N LEU A 253 -19.12 5.28 -3.84
CA LEU A 253 -19.40 6.55 -3.15
C LEU A 253 -18.17 6.91 -2.32
N ALA A 254 -17.58 8.07 -2.58
CA ALA A 254 -16.45 8.58 -1.84
C ALA A 254 -16.86 9.74 -0.94
N TYR A 255 -16.48 9.62 0.32
CA TYR A 255 -16.78 10.58 1.36
C TYR A 255 -15.51 11.29 1.80
N HIS A 256 -15.58 12.60 1.91
CA HIS A 256 -14.53 13.41 2.50
C HIS A 256 -14.36 13.05 3.98
N LEU A 257 -13.10 12.89 4.40
CA LEU A 257 -12.71 12.48 5.73
C LEU A 257 -11.73 13.50 6.31
N GLN A 258 -12.08 14.08 7.47
CA GLN A 258 -11.23 15.04 8.18
C GLN A 258 -10.29 14.40 9.20
N VAL A 259 -10.54 13.15 9.56
CA VAL A 259 -9.70 12.41 10.53
C VAL A 259 -8.36 12.07 9.89
N VAL A 260 -7.27 12.36 10.57
CA VAL A 260 -5.91 12.00 10.17
C VAL A 260 -5.41 10.77 10.93
N TYR A 261 -4.35 10.15 10.43
CA TYR A 261 -3.78 8.94 11.05
C TYR A 261 -3.33 9.22 12.49
N ASN A 262 -3.78 8.37 13.41
CA ASN A 262 -3.48 8.43 14.85
C ASN A 262 -3.79 9.77 15.55
N ASP A 263 -4.79 10.51 15.06
CA ASP A 263 -5.42 11.53 15.90
C ASP A 263 -6.40 10.89 16.91
N VAL A 264 -6.97 11.71 17.78
CA VAL A 264 -7.90 11.24 18.83
C VAL A 264 -9.13 10.52 18.26
N ASN A 265 -9.55 10.82 17.04
CA ASN A 265 -10.72 10.25 16.37
C ASN A 265 -10.39 9.01 15.53
N TYR A 266 -9.09 8.70 15.31
CA TYR A 266 -8.68 7.61 14.45
C TYR A 266 -9.19 6.23 14.92
N PRO A 267 -9.10 5.84 16.20
CA PRO A 267 -9.68 4.58 16.68
C PRO A 267 -11.20 4.50 16.45
N ALA A 268 -11.93 5.59 16.72
CA ALA A 268 -13.37 5.65 16.48
C ALA A 268 -13.72 5.56 14.99
N LEU A 269 -12.91 6.14 14.09
CA LEU A 269 -13.06 5.98 12.65
C LEU A 269 -12.90 4.52 12.21
N MET A 270 -11.94 3.79 12.78
CA MET A 270 -11.74 2.37 12.46
C MET A 270 -12.93 1.53 12.91
N VAL A 271 -13.49 1.82 14.10
CA VAL A 271 -14.73 1.18 14.58
C VAL A 271 -15.91 1.56 13.70
N PHE A 272 -16.08 2.84 13.35
CA PHE A 272 -17.13 3.30 12.43
C PHE A 272 -17.07 2.56 11.09
N ASN A 273 -15.89 2.44 10.49
CA ASN A 273 -15.72 1.71 9.23
C ASN A 273 -16.01 0.20 9.39
N GLY A 274 -15.66 -0.37 10.54
CA GLY A 274 -15.98 -1.77 10.87
C GLY A 274 -17.49 -2.02 10.92
N LEU A 275 -18.22 -1.14 11.59
CA LEU A 275 -19.69 -1.15 11.67
C LEU A 275 -20.33 -0.89 10.31
N LEU A 276 -19.75 0.02 9.49
CA LEU A 276 -20.30 0.40 8.20
C LEU A 276 -20.21 -0.73 7.18
N GLY A 277 -18.98 -1.19 6.85
CA GLY A 277 -18.79 -2.08 5.70
C GLY A 277 -17.52 -2.91 5.67
N ALA A 278 -16.64 -2.86 6.68
CA ALA A 278 -15.38 -3.59 6.63
C ALA A 278 -15.48 -5.07 7.04
N PHE A 279 -16.55 -5.47 7.70
CA PHE A 279 -16.75 -6.83 8.21
C PHE A 279 -18.07 -7.46 7.72
N SER A 280 -18.18 -8.78 7.80
CA SER A 280 -19.38 -9.53 7.40
C SER A 280 -20.61 -9.27 8.29
N HIS A 281 -20.42 -8.77 9.51
CA HIS A 281 -21.53 -8.34 10.38
C HIS A 281 -21.92 -6.86 10.21
N SER A 282 -21.24 -6.13 9.33
CA SER A 282 -21.44 -4.69 9.11
C SER A 282 -22.82 -4.35 8.54
N LYS A 283 -23.26 -3.11 8.75
CA LYS A 283 -24.56 -2.63 8.27
C LYS A 283 -24.76 -2.79 6.77
N LEU A 284 -23.73 -2.49 5.97
CA LEU A 284 -23.81 -2.64 4.51
C LEU A 284 -23.95 -4.12 4.11
N PHE A 285 -23.10 -4.98 4.67
CA PHE A 285 -23.14 -6.40 4.36
C PHE A 285 -24.49 -7.03 4.74
N MET A 286 -24.94 -6.83 5.99
CA MET A 286 -26.18 -7.44 6.50
C MET A 286 -27.45 -6.88 5.86
N ASN A 287 -27.52 -5.56 5.63
CA ASN A 287 -28.76 -4.95 5.18
C ASN A 287 -28.88 -4.82 3.66
N VAL A 288 -27.77 -4.69 2.91
CA VAL A 288 -27.83 -4.52 1.45
C VAL A 288 -27.59 -5.83 0.73
N ARG A 289 -26.60 -6.62 1.18
CA ARG A 289 -26.26 -7.89 0.53
C ARG A 289 -27.14 -9.03 1.04
N GLU A 290 -27.15 -9.31 2.35
CA GLU A 290 -27.82 -10.49 2.89
C GLU A 290 -29.34 -10.32 2.89
N LYS A 291 -29.85 -9.23 3.43
CA LYS A 291 -31.30 -9.02 3.60
C LYS A 291 -32.02 -8.65 2.31
N GLU A 292 -31.47 -7.72 1.55
CA GLU A 292 -32.12 -7.18 0.34
C GLU A 292 -31.63 -7.87 -0.94
N SER A 293 -30.52 -8.62 -0.88
CA SER A 293 -29.91 -9.33 -2.02
C SER A 293 -29.62 -8.43 -3.24
N LEU A 294 -29.28 -7.16 -3.01
CA LEU A 294 -29.11 -6.16 -4.07
C LEU A 294 -27.66 -5.96 -4.52
N ALA A 295 -26.71 -6.46 -3.74
CA ALA A 295 -25.30 -6.36 -4.05
C ALA A 295 -24.62 -7.74 -3.92
N TYR A 296 -23.84 -8.12 -4.91
CA TYR A 296 -23.03 -9.32 -4.84
C TYR A 296 -21.78 -9.10 -3.99
N THR A 297 -21.18 -7.94 -4.14
CA THR A 297 -20.06 -7.46 -3.33
C THR A 297 -20.41 -6.07 -2.82
N ILE A 298 -20.20 -5.82 -1.53
CA ILE A 298 -20.35 -4.50 -0.93
C ILE A 298 -19.42 -4.37 0.26
N GLY A 299 -18.83 -3.18 0.43
CA GLY A 299 -17.97 -2.90 1.57
C GLY A 299 -17.60 -1.43 1.68
N SER A 300 -16.82 -1.12 2.71
CA SER A 300 -16.23 0.21 2.90
C SER A 300 -14.75 0.13 3.23
N GLN A 301 -14.00 1.14 2.82
CA GLN A 301 -12.56 1.25 3.00
C GLN A 301 -12.16 2.68 3.35
N VAL A 302 -11.20 2.82 4.27
CA VAL A 302 -10.62 4.10 4.67
C VAL A 302 -9.24 4.25 4.05
N SER A 303 -9.04 5.35 3.31
CA SER A 303 -7.74 5.79 2.80
C SER A 303 -7.28 6.98 3.65
N ILE A 304 -6.75 6.67 4.84
CA ILE A 304 -6.48 7.65 5.89
C ILE A 304 -5.45 8.72 5.47
N PHE A 305 -4.41 8.35 4.71
CA PHE A 305 -3.36 9.28 4.27
C PHE A 305 -3.81 10.22 3.14
N SER A 306 -4.95 9.95 2.53
CA SER A 306 -5.51 10.77 1.45
C SER A 306 -6.93 11.29 1.76
N GLY A 307 -7.42 11.09 2.98
CA GLY A 307 -8.64 11.71 3.49
C GLY A 307 -9.93 11.22 2.82
N MET A 308 -10.03 9.93 2.46
CA MET A 308 -11.21 9.37 1.80
C MET A 308 -11.74 8.14 2.54
N LEU A 309 -13.05 8.11 2.79
CA LEU A 309 -13.79 6.88 3.07
C LEU A 309 -14.56 6.51 1.81
N LYS A 310 -14.37 5.31 1.30
CA LYS A 310 -15.02 4.80 0.09
C LYS A 310 -15.99 3.68 0.45
N VAL A 311 -17.20 3.72 -0.10
CA VAL A 311 -18.14 2.58 -0.16
C VAL A 311 -18.19 2.11 -1.60
N TYR A 312 -18.07 0.81 -1.82
CA TYR A 312 -18.12 0.18 -3.13
C TYR A 312 -19.14 -0.94 -3.15
N ALA A 313 -19.81 -1.13 -4.28
CA ALA A 313 -20.78 -2.20 -4.48
C ALA A 313 -20.80 -2.69 -5.94
N GLY A 314 -20.83 -4.01 -6.12
CA GLY A 314 -21.14 -4.67 -7.39
C GLY A 314 -22.62 -5.01 -7.44
N ILE A 315 -23.36 -4.44 -8.38
CA ILE A 315 -24.83 -4.47 -8.43
C ILE A 315 -25.34 -4.67 -9.86
N SER A 316 -26.65 -5.00 -10.01
CA SER A 316 -27.34 -4.87 -11.29
C SER A 316 -27.65 -3.39 -11.56
N HIS A 317 -27.62 -2.98 -12.83
CA HIS A 317 -27.75 -1.55 -13.22
C HIS A 317 -29.08 -0.93 -12.76
N GLU A 318 -30.19 -1.67 -12.82
CA GLU A 318 -31.50 -1.18 -12.38
C GLU A 318 -31.57 -0.90 -10.87
N ASN A 319 -30.70 -1.48 -10.07
CA ASN A 319 -30.71 -1.34 -8.61
C ASN A 319 -29.94 -0.14 -8.09
N ARG A 320 -29.29 0.67 -8.96
CA ARG A 320 -28.46 1.81 -8.59
C ARG A 320 -29.10 2.71 -7.52
N LEU A 321 -30.28 3.28 -7.81
CA LEU A 321 -30.94 4.23 -6.92
C LEU A 321 -31.36 3.59 -5.60
N ARG A 322 -31.80 2.33 -5.63
CA ARG A 322 -32.20 1.59 -4.43
C ARG A 322 -31.01 1.34 -3.53
N VAL A 323 -29.89 0.89 -4.10
CA VAL A 323 -28.64 0.64 -3.34
C VAL A 323 -28.06 1.93 -2.78
N MET A 324 -28.03 3.03 -3.55
CA MET A 324 -27.59 4.34 -3.06
C MET A 324 -28.43 4.81 -1.86
N LYS A 325 -29.76 4.66 -1.91
CA LYS A 325 -30.65 4.99 -0.77
C LYS A 325 -30.36 4.14 0.45
N LEU A 326 -30.11 2.84 0.26
CA LEU A 326 -29.79 1.93 1.36
C LEU A 326 -28.43 2.27 1.98
N ILE A 327 -27.39 2.51 1.18
CA ILE A 327 -26.08 2.95 1.67
C ILE A 327 -26.22 4.23 2.48
N SER A 328 -26.91 5.23 1.94
CA SER A 328 -27.15 6.50 2.63
C SER A 328 -27.91 6.33 3.94
N LYS A 329 -28.89 5.40 3.96
CA LYS A 329 -29.63 5.06 5.19
C LYS A 329 -28.72 4.42 6.24
N GLN A 330 -27.88 3.42 5.85
CA GLN A 330 -26.97 2.77 6.80
C GLN A 330 -25.96 3.78 7.40
N LEU A 331 -25.44 4.68 6.56
CA LEU A 331 -24.56 5.74 7.03
C LEU A 331 -25.26 6.68 8.01
N LEU A 332 -26.50 7.12 7.68
CA LEU A 332 -27.31 7.97 8.56
C LEU A 332 -27.65 7.25 9.88
N ASP A 333 -28.02 5.98 9.83
CA ASP A 333 -28.31 5.18 11.02
C ASP A 333 -27.11 5.13 11.96
N LEU A 334 -25.87 4.94 11.45
CA LEU A 334 -24.64 5.02 12.25
C LEU A 334 -24.41 6.44 12.82
N LYS A 335 -24.60 7.49 12.01
CA LYS A 335 -24.50 8.89 12.46
C LYS A 335 -25.50 9.27 13.57
N CYS A 336 -26.62 8.57 13.63
CA CYS A 336 -27.66 8.74 14.64
C CYS A 336 -27.57 7.73 15.80
N GLY A 337 -26.52 6.91 15.88
CA GLY A 337 -26.33 5.93 16.94
C GLY A 337 -27.29 4.73 16.87
N LYS A 338 -27.86 4.43 15.70
CA LYS A 338 -28.76 3.29 15.53
C LYS A 338 -28.00 1.99 15.30
N PHE A 339 -27.23 1.59 16.28
CA PHE A 339 -26.55 0.32 16.39
C PHE A 339 -26.52 -0.11 17.86
N THR A 340 -26.36 -1.40 18.12
CA THR A 340 -26.38 -1.94 19.49
C THR A 340 -24.98 -1.94 20.09
N GLU A 341 -24.93 -2.01 21.44
CA GLU A 341 -23.68 -2.23 22.17
C GLU A 341 -23.00 -3.54 21.74
N GLU A 342 -23.81 -4.58 21.46
CA GLU A 342 -23.31 -5.89 20.98
C GLU A 342 -22.61 -5.76 19.63
N GLU A 343 -23.19 -5.00 18.66
CA GLU A 343 -22.57 -4.72 17.36
C GLU A 343 -21.25 -3.93 17.53
N LEU A 344 -21.22 -2.98 18.47
CA LEU A 344 -20.04 -2.18 18.80
C LEU A 344 -18.92 -3.08 19.35
N GLU A 345 -19.21 -3.89 20.37
CA GLU A 345 -18.23 -4.78 21.02
C GLU A 345 -17.74 -5.88 20.06
N LEU A 346 -18.62 -6.44 19.25
CA LEU A 346 -18.21 -7.39 18.20
C LEU A 346 -17.23 -6.75 17.23
N THR A 347 -17.50 -5.51 16.79
CA THR A 347 -16.61 -4.78 15.87
C THR A 347 -15.25 -4.48 16.48
N LYS A 348 -15.21 -4.02 17.76
CA LYS A 348 -13.96 -3.82 18.50
C LYS A 348 -13.14 -5.10 18.58
N ASN A 349 -13.79 -6.20 18.96
CA ASN A 349 -13.12 -7.50 19.08
C ASN A 349 -12.54 -7.97 17.73
N MET A 350 -13.27 -7.77 16.61
CA MET A 350 -12.78 -8.09 15.27
C MET A 350 -11.56 -7.25 14.87
N LEU A 351 -11.56 -5.96 15.20
CA LEU A 351 -10.40 -5.08 14.95
C LEU A 351 -9.19 -5.50 15.78
N ILE A 352 -9.37 -5.78 17.07
CA ILE A 352 -8.31 -6.23 17.98
C ILE A 352 -7.75 -7.58 17.51
N HIS A 353 -8.62 -8.51 17.15
CA HIS A 353 -8.19 -9.81 16.62
C HIS A 353 -7.39 -9.67 15.32
N SER A 354 -7.85 -8.82 14.39
CA SER A 354 -7.14 -8.55 13.14
C SER A 354 -5.76 -7.92 13.39
N ALA A 355 -5.67 -6.99 14.34
CA ALA A 355 -4.40 -6.38 14.74
C ALA A 355 -3.45 -7.38 15.41
N THR A 356 -3.98 -8.30 16.22
CA THR A 356 -3.20 -9.37 16.85
C THR A 356 -2.62 -10.33 15.81
N LEU A 357 -3.43 -10.78 14.85
CA LEU A 357 -2.97 -11.61 13.74
C LEU A 357 -1.95 -10.89 12.85
N ALA A 358 -2.03 -9.56 12.78
CA ALA A 358 -1.06 -8.76 12.01
C ALA A 358 0.36 -8.83 12.62
N GLN A 359 0.51 -9.08 13.94
CA GLN A 359 1.81 -9.24 14.60
C GLN A 359 2.57 -10.48 14.10
N ASP A 360 1.86 -11.49 13.59
CA ASP A 360 2.45 -12.72 13.05
C ASP A 360 2.98 -12.56 11.60
N ARG A 361 3.01 -11.33 11.09
CA ARG A 361 3.46 -11.02 9.73
C ARG A 361 4.64 -10.04 9.73
N GLN A 362 5.81 -10.49 9.28
CA GLN A 362 7.02 -9.65 9.20
C GLN A 362 6.79 -8.32 8.46
N ASN A 363 5.97 -8.32 7.39
CA ASN A 363 5.64 -7.10 6.66
C ASN A 363 4.94 -6.07 7.54
N ASN A 364 4.01 -6.50 8.40
CA ASN A 364 3.26 -5.60 9.26
C ASN A 364 4.14 -4.99 10.35
N LEU A 365 5.08 -5.76 10.91
CA LEU A 365 6.06 -5.23 11.86
C LEU A 365 6.93 -4.14 11.23
N ILE A 366 7.37 -4.34 9.99
CA ILE A 366 8.13 -3.33 9.23
C ILE A 366 7.27 -2.08 8.99
N GLU A 367 6.01 -2.24 8.59
CA GLU A 367 5.10 -1.10 8.37
C GLU A 367 4.78 -0.33 9.65
N GLN A 368 4.68 -1.02 10.80
CA GLN A 368 4.52 -0.37 12.10
C GLN A 368 5.73 0.53 12.43
N VAL A 369 6.95 0.00 12.25
CA VAL A 369 8.17 0.80 12.46
C VAL A 369 8.27 1.93 11.46
N TYR A 370 7.93 1.71 10.19
CA TYR A 370 7.89 2.78 9.17
C TYR A 370 6.91 3.90 9.57
N ASN A 371 5.71 3.56 10.04
CA ASN A 371 4.75 4.55 10.55
C ASN A 371 5.30 5.30 11.75
N GLN A 372 5.96 4.60 12.67
CA GLN A 372 6.56 5.22 13.85
C GLN A 372 7.62 6.26 13.49
N VAL A 373 8.51 5.94 12.55
CA VAL A 373 9.61 6.85 12.19
C VAL A 373 9.16 8.00 11.30
N THR A 374 8.12 7.80 10.49
CA THR A 374 7.61 8.84 9.57
C THR A 374 6.60 9.78 10.23
N LEU A 375 5.78 9.29 11.17
CA LEU A 375 4.73 10.05 11.84
C LEU A 375 5.09 10.47 13.28
N GLY A 376 6.24 9.98 13.78
CA GLY A 376 6.79 10.38 15.07
C GLY A 376 5.84 10.09 16.23
N ASN A 377 5.65 11.09 17.12
CA ASN A 377 4.86 10.96 18.35
C ASN A 377 3.36 10.66 18.12
N ARG A 378 2.87 10.72 16.90
CA ARG A 378 1.49 10.33 16.59
C ARG A 378 1.29 8.83 16.41
N ASN A 379 2.37 8.04 16.41
CA ASN A 379 2.24 6.59 16.27
C ASN A 379 1.97 5.94 17.63
N LEU A 380 0.81 5.31 17.75
CA LEU A 380 0.46 4.50 18.92
C LEU A 380 1.24 3.18 18.88
N SER A 381 1.70 2.72 20.05
CA SER A 381 2.15 1.35 20.15
C SER A 381 0.99 0.39 19.88
N TRP A 382 1.30 -0.88 19.59
CA TRP A 382 0.25 -1.89 19.39
C TRP A 382 -0.68 -2.04 20.61
N LEU A 383 -0.12 -2.01 21.82
CA LEU A 383 -0.90 -2.09 23.05
C LEU A 383 -1.78 -0.84 23.26
N ASP A 384 -1.22 0.36 23.06
CA ASP A 384 -1.97 1.61 23.17
C ASP A 384 -3.09 1.68 22.15
N TRP A 385 -2.86 1.16 20.93
CA TRP A 385 -3.89 1.09 19.91
C TRP A 385 -5.05 0.15 20.31
N ILE A 386 -4.75 -1.03 20.89
CA ILE A 386 -5.77 -1.93 21.43
C ILE A 386 -6.60 -1.25 22.52
N GLU A 387 -5.94 -0.58 23.47
CA GLU A 387 -6.65 0.13 24.53
C GLU A 387 -7.49 1.29 23.97
N ALA A 388 -6.99 2.00 22.98
CA ALA A 388 -7.74 3.04 22.29
C ALA A 388 -9.01 2.47 21.60
N ILE A 389 -8.92 1.31 20.93
CA ILE A 389 -10.09 0.64 20.33
C ILE A 389 -11.09 0.20 21.39
N LYS A 390 -10.63 -0.40 22.50
CA LYS A 390 -11.50 -0.81 23.60
C LYS A 390 -12.26 0.37 24.21
N SER A 391 -11.63 1.53 24.31
CA SER A 391 -12.20 2.73 24.92
C SER A 391 -13.22 3.47 24.04
N VAL A 392 -13.36 3.11 22.76
CA VAL A 392 -14.31 3.78 21.85
C VAL A 392 -15.74 3.59 22.34
N SER A 393 -16.46 4.69 22.51
CA SER A 393 -17.86 4.73 22.91
C SER A 393 -18.81 4.90 21.71
N ILE A 394 -20.12 4.75 21.93
CA ILE A 394 -21.17 5.04 20.93
C ILE A 394 -21.07 6.50 20.49
N GLU A 395 -20.87 7.42 21.44
CA GLU A 395 -20.73 8.87 21.19
C GLU A 395 -19.53 9.20 20.31
N ASP A 396 -18.41 8.47 20.47
CA ASP A 396 -17.22 8.63 19.63
C ASP A 396 -17.51 8.21 18.17
N VAL A 397 -18.21 7.11 17.97
CA VAL A 397 -18.65 6.63 16.64
C VAL A 397 -19.58 7.63 15.98
N ILE A 398 -20.56 8.18 16.73
CA ILE A 398 -21.48 9.21 16.25
C ILE A 398 -20.70 10.47 15.85
N ARG A 399 -19.80 10.94 16.72
CA ARG A 399 -18.98 12.14 16.47
C ARG A 399 -18.17 12.01 15.18
N VAL A 400 -17.49 10.88 14.97
CA VAL A 400 -16.75 10.63 13.74
C VAL A 400 -17.67 10.54 12.54
N GLY A 401 -18.81 9.90 12.67
CA GLY A 401 -19.81 9.84 11.61
C GLY A 401 -20.22 11.24 11.10
N GLN A 402 -20.36 12.24 12.00
CA GLN A 402 -20.70 13.61 11.61
C GLN A 402 -19.62 14.31 10.77
N MET A 403 -18.37 13.86 10.85
CA MET A 403 -17.24 14.39 10.07
C MET A 403 -17.16 13.83 8.65
N ILE A 404 -18.01 12.86 8.29
CA ILE A 404 -17.97 12.14 7.01
C ILE A 404 -19.04 12.70 6.08
N ASN A 405 -18.65 13.27 4.95
CA ASN A 405 -19.55 13.93 4.01
C ASN A 405 -19.34 13.42 2.58
N LEU A 406 -20.45 13.13 1.86
CA LEU A 406 -20.39 12.66 0.48
C LEU A 406 -19.75 13.73 -0.41
N GLN A 407 -18.75 13.32 -1.20
CA GLN A 407 -17.99 14.22 -2.07
C GLN A 407 -18.07 13.79 -3.54
N ALA A 408 -18.09 12.48 -3.81
CA ALA A 408 -18.13 11.96 -5.18
C ALA A 408 -18.96 10.68 -5.28
N VAL A 409 -19.59 10.48 -6.43
CA VAL A 409 -20.31 9.27 -6.83
C VAL A 409 -19.84 8.85 -8.20
N TYR A 410 -19.35 7.63 -8.31
CA TYR A 410 -19.01 7.02 -9.59
C TYR A 410 -19.91 5.80 -9.83
N PHE A 411 -20.44 5.71 -11.04
CA PHE A 411 -21.24 4.57 -11.46
C PHE A 411 -20.80 4.07 -12.82
N MET A 412 -20.25 2.85 -12.85
CA MET A 412 -20.00 2.11 -14.09
C MET A 412 -21.22 1.25 -14.37
N GLU A 413 -21.97 1.61 -15.41
CA GLU A 413 -23.13 0.86 -15.90
C GLU A 413 -22.66 -0.28 -16.78
N GLY A 414 -22.87 -1.52 -16.34
CA GLY A 414 -22.66 -2.71 -17.16
C GLY A 414 -23.76 -2.87 -18.19
N THR A 415 -23.41 -3.12 -19.46
CA THR A 415 -24.36 -3.20 -20.59
C THR A 415 -24.56 -4.62 -21.14
N GLU A 416 -23.95 -5.64 -20.52
CA GLU A 416 -24.21 -7.06 -20.84
C GLU A 416 -25.32 -7.61 -19.96
N GLU A 417 -26.28 -8.33 -20.56
CA GLU A 417 -27.34 -9.06 -19.88
C GLU A 417 -26.88 -10.43 -19.31
#